data_6e99446c5c4377d656f0558ead34e396
#
_entry.id   6e99446c5c4377d656f0558ead34e396
#
_cell.length_a   1.000
_cell.length_b   1.000
_cell.length_c   1.000
_cell.angle_alpha   90.00
_cell.angle_beta   90.00
_cell.angle_gamma   90.00
#
_symmetry.space_group_name_H-M   'P 1'
#
loop_
_entity.id
_entity.type
_entity.pdbx_description
1 polymer ?
#
loop_
_entity_poly.entity_id
_entity_poly.type
_entity_poly.pdbx_seq_one_letter_code
_entity_poly.pdbx_strand_id
1 'polypeptide(L)'
;MKKLILLTGILIPLSFYAQVENRATLFYTYYAPSSNNVLNSIEQSNIDFQYYLKSKVIAKKIKWDNNVAYRSVSVDDAVTKNLYDLSYTSSFVYTKKGKNFIIGYARLSVRSQYNTTLTSDALFPWFSFGYMRQSQTNQSIRWGAGINYNNDFGKNVLLPFFIFNYETQKMRFNATLPSSILLLFKENKKLYYGLNATLTSSIFDVEDNSYEKLQILNANFFAFTQIKLFNKLWFEVKPGITLRRNFNFLQNNFEPLNADSKNRLDPNFVLTSGLLYKIN
;
A
#
# COMPACT_ATOMS: atom_id res chain seq x y z
N MET A 1 11.22 -24.26 -20.32
CA MET A 1 11.52 -24.78 -18.98
C MET A 1 12.75 -24.19 -18.29
N LYS A 2 13.77 -23.64 -18.98
CA LYS A 2 14.98 -23.05 -18.33
C LYS A 2 14.77 -21.67 -17.70
N LYS A 3 13.71 -20.92 -18.04
CA LYS A 3 13.42 -19.57 -17.47
C LYS A 3 12.71 -19.61 -16.13
N LEU A 4 12.11 -20.73 -15.73
CA LEU A 4 11.40 -20.86 -14.45
C LEU A 4 12.36 -21.08 -13.25
N ILE A 5 13.58 -21.58 -13.51
CA ILE A 5 14.56 -21.91 -12.47
C ILE A 5 15.27 -20.67 -11.93
N LEU A 6 15.32 -19.57 -12.70
CA LEU A 6 15.95 -18.33 -12.25
C LEU A 6 15.08 -17.55 -11.24
N LEU A 7 13.76 -17.74 -11.29
CA LEU A 7 12.84 -17.10 -10.34
C LEU A 7 12.84 -17.76 -8.95
N THR A 8 13.16 -19.06 -8.88
CA THR A 8 13.20 -19.80 -7.62
C THR A 8 14.48 -19.58 -6.80
N GLY A 9 15.57 -19.14 -7.42
CA GLY A 9 16.86 -18.85 -6.75
C GLY A 9 16.86 -17.56 -5.92
N ILE A 10 15.91 -16.63 -6.13
CA ILE A 10 15.84 -15.34 -5.40
C ILE A 10 14.96 -15.46 -4.13
N LEU A 11 14.29 -16.59 -3.95
CA LEU A 11 13.35 -16.82 -2.84
C LEU A 11 13.99 -17.51 -1.62
N ILE A 12 15.28 -17.27 -1.32
CA ILE A 12 15.82 -17.69 -0.03
C ILE A 12 15.29 -16.72 1.03
N PRO A 13 14.34 -17.13 1.87
CA PRO A 13 13.79 -16.25 2.90
C PRO A 13 14.82 -16.05 3.99
N LEU A 14 15.55 -14.97 3.93
CA LEU A 14 16.26 -14.44 5.07
C LEU A 14 15.22 -13.88 6.05
N SER A 15 14.88 -14.63 7.06
CA SER A 15 13.79 -14.31 7.98
C SER A 15 14.30 -13.61 9.25
N PHE A 16 13.84 -12.41 9.56
CA PHE A 16 14.29 -11.57 10.67
C PHE A 16 13.16 -11.09 11.58
N TYR A 17 13.41 -10.79 12.85
CA TYR A 17 12.38 -10.38 13.80
C TYR A 17 12.07 -8.89 13.68
N ALA A 18 10.84 -8.57 13.27
CA ALA A 18 10.18 -7.29 13.43
C ALA A 18 8.91 -7.48 14.26
N GLN A 19 8.58 -6.54 15.09
CA GLN A 19 7.23 -6.49 15.64
C GLN A 19 6.28 -5.99 14.55
N VAL A 20 5.88 -6.87 13.63
CA VAL A 20 4.74 -6.64 12.77
C VAL A 20 3.51 -6.93 13.60
N GLU A 21 2.71 -5.91 13.87
CA GLU A 21 1.49 -6.04 14.67
C GLU A 21 0.48 -6.97 13.97
N ASN A 22 0.42 -6.87 12.64
CA ASN A 22 -0.41 -7.73 11.80
C ASN A 22 0.43 -8.82 11.16
N ARG A 23 -0.03 -10.07 11.22
CA ARG A 23 0.56 -11.22 10.54
C ARG A 23 -0.10 -11.49 9.20
N ALA A 24 -1.40 -11.28 9.14
CA ALA A 24 -2.18 -11.36 7.92
C ALA A 24 -3.31 -10.34 7.97
N THR A 25 -3.68 -9.84 6.82
CA THR A 25 -4.85 -8.97 6.66
C THR A 25 -5.64 -9.41 5.44
N LEU A 26 -6.96 -9.32 5.53
CA LEU A 26 -7.88 -9.51 4.42
C LEU A 26 -8.91 -8.39 4.48
N PHE A 27 -8.96 -7.53 3.48
CA PHE A 27 -9.88 -6.41 3.40
C PHE A 27 -10.70 -6.46 2.11
N TYR A 28 -11.94 -6.05 2.22
CA TYR A 28 -12.80 -5.66 1.11
C TYR A 28 -13.03 -4.16 1.19
N THR A 29 -12.81 -3.45 0.08
CA THR A 29 -13.06 -2.01 -0.05
C THR A 29 -14.04 -1.78 -1.17
N TYR A 30 -15.12 -1.08 -0.88
CA TYR A 30 -16.15 -0.65 -1.82
C TYR A 30 -16.08 0.87 -1.97
N TYR A 31 -15.99 1.33 -3.21
CA TYR A 31 -16.11 2.73 -3.60
C TYR A 31 -17.45 2.93 -4.27
N ALA A 32 -18.30 3.77 -3.70
CA ALA A 32 -19.61 4.08 -4.26
C ALA A 32 -19.48 4.61 -5.69
N PRO A 33 -20.51 4.38 -6.54
CA PRO A 33 -20.53 4.89 -7.89
C PRO A 33 -20.30 6.40 -7.93
N SER A 34 -19.42 6.84 -8.82
CA SER A 34 -19.08 8.25 -9.02
C SER A 34 -18.80 8.49 -10.50
N SER A 35 -19.17 9.66 -10.98
CA SER A 35 -19.07 10.05 -12.39
C SER A 35 -18.45 11.44 -12.53
N ASN A 36 -18.19 11.82 -13.76
CA ASN A 36 -17.89 13.19 -14.18
C ASN A 36 -18.48 13.45 -15.57
N ASN A 37 -18.18 14.62 -16.16
CA ASN A 37 -18.72 15.02 -17.47
C ASN A 37 -18.26 14.15 -18.66
N VAL A 38 -17.26 13.26 -18.45
CA VAL A 38 -16.65 12.43 -19.52
C VAL A 38 -16.85 10.95 -19.24
N LEU A 39 -16.72 10.55 -17.97
CA LEU A 39 -16.85 9.16 -17.55
C LEU A 39 -18.23 8.91 -16.97
N ASN A 40 -18.88 7.83 -17.39
CA ASN A 40 -20.10 7.33 -16.79
C ASN A 40 -19.90 6.98 -15.33
N SER A 41 -20.96 6.58 -14.64
CA SER A 41 -20.87 6.16 -13.24
C SER A 41 -19.93 4.97 -13.11
N ILE A 42 -18.79 5.19 -12.42
CA ILE A 42 -17.78 4.15 -12.17
C ILE A 42 -17.91 3.66 -10.73
N GLU A 43 -18.18 2.39 -10.57
CA GLU A 43 -18.08 1.65 -9.33
C GLU A 43 -16.74 0.92 -9.24
N GLN A 44 -16.16 0.83 -8.07
CA GLN A 44 -14.91 0.11 -7.86
C GLN A 44 -15.00 -0.72 -6.58
N SER A 45 -14.50 -1.93 -6.63
CA SER A 45 -14.28 -2.74 -5.44
C SER A 45 -12.88 -3.37 -5.44
N ASN A 46 -12.32 -3.53 -4.26
CA ASN A 46 -11.00 -4.14 -4.08
C ASN A 46 -11.08 -5.25 -3.03
N ILE A 47 -10.35 -6.34 -3.29
CA ILE A 47 -10.02 -7.34 -2.28
C ILE A 47 -8.51 -7.27 -2.08
N ASP A 48 -8.07 -6.96 -0.86
CA ASP A 48 -6.67 -6.84 -0.48
C ASP A 48 -6.33 -7.94 0.52
N PHE A 49 -5.41 -8.82 0.17
CA PHE A 49 -4.81 -9.79 1.07
C PHE A 49 -3.33 -9.48 1.27
N GLN A 50 -2.85 -9.51 2.51
CA GLN A 50 -1.45 -9.33 2.81
C GLN A 50 -1.01 -10.33 3.88
N TYR A 51 0.13 -10.97 3.67
CA TYR A 51 0.74 -11.89 4.61
C TYR A 51 2.18 -11.49 4.91
N TYR A 52 2.47 -11.26 6.18
CA TYR A 52 3.82 -10.94 6.65
C TYR A 52 4.56 -12.21 7.03
N LEU A 53 5.66 -12.45 6.36
CA LEU A 53 6.56 -13.53 6.69
C LEU A 53 7.23 -13.27 8.04
N LYS A 54 7.61 -14.35 8.73
CA LYS A 54 8.24 -14.21 10.05
C LYS A 54 9.58 -13.49 9.90
N SER A 55 9.72 -12.37 10.58
CA SER A 55 10.91 -11.54 10.56
C SER A 55 12.02 -12.09 11.45
N LYS A 56 13.27 -11.78 11.13
CA LYS A 56 14.45 -12.10 11.96
C LYS A 56 15.27 -10.84 12.22
N VAL A 57 16.10 -10.85 13.26
CA VAL A 57 17.10 -9.82 13.50
C VAL A 57 18.49 -10.42 13.24
N ILE A 58 19.24 -9.86 12.27
CA ILE A 58 20.63 -10.24 12.00
C ILE A 58 21.55 -9.41 12.86
N ALA A 59 22.52 -10.10 13.50
CA ALA A 59 23.61 -9.46 14.27
C ALA A 59 23.10 -8.39 15.26
N LYS A 60 21.90 -8.54 15.82
CA LYS A 60 21.23 -7.61 16.75
C LYS A 60 21.06 -6.17 16.23
N LYS A 61 21.34 -5.92 14.95
CA LYS A 61 21.36 -4.55 14.37
C LYS A 61 20.46 -4.38 13.16
N ILE A 62 20.23 -5.43 12.39
CA ILE A 62 19.42 -5.38 11.17
C ILE A 62 18.12 -6.12 11.44
N LYS A 63 17.04 -5.41 11.33
CA LYS A 63 15.69 -5.92 11.35
C LYS A 63 15.21 -5.99 9.91
N TRP A 64 14.76 -7.17 9.47
CA TRP A 64 14.33 -7.39 8.12
C TRP A 64 12.92 -7.98 8.11
N ASP A 65 12.04 -7.37 7.36
CA ASP A 65 10.64 -7.75 7.19
C ASP A 65 10.36 -8.08 5.74
N ASN A 66 9.58 -9.13 5.52
CA ASN A 66 9.12 -9.49 4.18
C ASN A 66 7.61 -9.69 4.20
N ASN A 67 6.95 -9.31 3.13
CA ASN A 67 5.54 -9.64 2.95
C ASN A 67 5.23 -10.01 1.50
N VAL A 68 4.15 -10.77 1.34
CA VAL A 68 3.47 -11.01 0.07
C VAL A 68 2.11 -10.36 0.17
N ALA A 69 1.72 -9.63 -0.86
CA ALA A 69 0.41 -9.05 -0.95
C ALA A 69 -0.23 -9.37 -2.30
N TYR A 70 -1.54 -9.56 -2.26
CA TYR A 70 -2.39 -9.73 -3.43
C TYR A 70 -3.55 -8.75 -3.32
N ARG A 71 -3.81 -8.04 -4.41
CA ARG A 71 -4.97 -7.18 -4.57
C ARG A 71 -5.70 -7.56 -5.84
N SER A 72 -7.01 -7.73 -5.74
CA SER A 72 -7.92 -7.75 -6.87
C SER A 72 -8.68 -6.44 -6.90
N VAL A 73 -8.79 -5.83 -8.07
CA VAL A 73 -9.53 -4.58 -8.30
C VAL A 73 -10.55 -4.85 -9.39
N SER A 74 -11.81 -4.71 -9.07
CA SER A 74 -12.90 -4.75 -10.05
C SER A 74 -13.40 -3.33 -10.28
N VAL A 75 -13.43 -2.94 -11.53
CA VAL A 75 -13.97 -1.65 -11.99
C VAL A 75 -15.16 -1.97 -12.90
N ASP A 76 -16.34 -1.54 -12.50
CA ASP A 76 -17.56 -1.69 -13.28
C ASP A 76 -17.87 -0.40 -14.03
N ASP A 77 -17.74 -0.45 -15.35
CA ASP A 77 -18.03 0.59 -16.33
C ASP A 77 -18.25 -0.10 -17.67
N ALA A 78 -18.57 0.67 -18.72
CA ALA A 78 -18.65 0.20 -20.12
C ALA A 78 -17.40 -0.58 -20.58
N VAL A 79 -16.31 -0.48 -19.86
CA VAL A 79 -15.07 -1.25 -19.98
C VAL A 79 -14.81 -1.97 -18.66
N THR A 80 -15.61 -2.96 -18.31
CA THR A 80 -15.42 -3.75 -17.09
C THR A 80 -14.02 -4.37 -17.07
N LYS A 81 -13.19 -3.96 -16.12
CA LYS A 81 -11.83 -4.45 -15.96
C LYS A 81 -11.68 -5.14 -14.60
N ASN A 82 -11.23 -6.39 -14.65
CA ASN A 82 -10.77 -7.12 -13.50
C ASN A 82 -9.24 -7.12 -13.50
N LEU A 83 -8.65 -6.44 -12.54
CA LEU A 83 -7.22 -6.20 -12.43
C LEU A 83 -6.66 -6.91 -11.21
N TYR A 84 -5.38 -7.23 -11.21
CA TYR A 84 -4.71 -7.75 -10.04
C TYR A 84 -3.32 -7.14 -9.83
N ASP A 85 -2.90 -7.08 -8.58
CA ASP A 85 -1.54 -6.70 -8.13
C ASP A 85 -1.04 -7.81 -7.20
N LEU A 86 -0.06 -8.56 -7.66
CA LEU A 86 0.69 -9.50 -6.84
C LEU A 86 2.04 -8.89 -6.52
N SER A 87 2.35 -8.69 -5.26
CA SER A 87 3.60 -8.04 -4.87
C SER A 87 4.36 -8.78 -3.79
N TYR A 88 5.67 -8.73 -3.89
CA TYR A 88 6.61 -9.13 -2.85
C TYR A 88 7.37 -7.89 -2.38
N THR A 89 7.39 -7.71 -1.07
CA THR A 89 8.08 -6.59 -0.44
C THR A 89 9.13 -7.10 0.54
N SER A 90 10.29 -6.50 0.48
CA SER A 90 11.39 -6.70 1.42
C SER A 90 11.78 -5.36 2.02
N SER A 91 11.83 -5.25 3.33
CA SER A 91 12.23 -4.02 4.02
C SER A 91 13.24 -4.32 5.11
N PHE A 92 14.17 -3.42 5.33
CA PHE A 92 15.14 -3.53 6.41
C PHE A 92 15.25 -2.25 7.23
N VAL A 93 15.54 -2.42 8.50
CA VAL A 93 15.88 -1.34 9.42
C VAL A 93 17.22 -1.67 10.06
N TYR A 94 18.26 -0.92 9.74
CA TYR A 94 19.56 -1.02 10.38
C TYR A 94 19.64 -0.04 11.53
N THR A 95 19.87 -0.55 12.75
CA THR A 95 20.08 0.27 13.95
C THR A 95 21.56 0.64 14.06
N LYS A 96 21.87 1.91 13.81
CA LYS A 96 23.19 2.49 14.04
C LYS A 96 23.37 2.80 15.54
N LYS A 97 24.57 3.12 15.99
CA LYS A 97 24.83 3.53 17.38
C LYS A 97 23.83 4.60 17.84
N GLY A 98 23.27 4.41 19.04
CA GLY A 98 22.28 5.30 19.61
C GLY A 98 20.86 5.05 19.05
N LYS A 99 20.14 6.12 18.79
CA LYS A 99 18.72 6.12 18.37
C LYS A 99 18.56 6.48 16.90
N ASN A 100 19.50 6.05 16.06
CA ASN A 100 19.55 6.33 14.63
C ASN A 100 19.31 5.05 13.83
N PHE A 101 18.54 5.16 12.76
CA PHE A 101 18.14 4.03 11.92
C PHE A 101 18.33 4.38 10.45
N ILE A 102 18.85 3.43 9.69
CA ILE A 102 18.78 3.44 8.22
C ILE A 102 17.65 2.49 7.84
N ILE A 103 16.78 2.96 6.98
CA ILE A 103 15.64 2.18 6.49
C ILE A 103 15.76 1.98 4.99
N GLY A 104 15.45 0.79 4.53
CA GLY A 104 15.39 0.47 3.12
C GLY A 104 14.18 -0.40 2.82
N TYR A 105 13.67 -0.27 1.62
CA TYR A 105 12.47 -0.93 1.15
C TYR A 105 12.63 -1.25 -0.32
N ALA A 106 12.30 -2.46 -0.70
CA ALA A 106 12.23 -2.90 -2.08
C ALA A 106 10.93 -3.67 -2.29
N ARG A 107 10.17 -3.34 -3.33
CA ARG A 107 8.97 -4.03 -3.74
C ARG A 107 9.05 -4.35 -5.23
N LEU A 108 8.64 -5.55 -5.59
CA LEU A 108 8.36 -5.93 -6.95
C LEU A 108 6.88 -6.32 -7.04
N SER A 109 6.17 -5.69 -7.94
CA SER A 109 4.76 -5.97 -8.23
C SER A 109 4.60 -6.49 -9.64
N VAL A 110 3.68 -7.45 -9.81
CA VAL A 110 3.11 -7.84 -11.10
C VAL A 110 1.68 -7.31 -11.10
N ARG A 111 1.37 -6.40 -12.02
CA ARG A 111 0.07 -5.74 -12.08
C ARG A 111 -0.47 -5.81 -13.50
N SER A 112 -1.57 -6.50 -13.67
CA SER A 112 -2.16 -6.72 -14.98
C SER A 112 -3.66 -6.93 -14.90
N GLN A 113 -4.30 -7.00 -16.04
CA GLN A 113 -5.66 -7.45 -16.19
C GLN A 113 -5.71 -8.98 -16.12
N TYR A 114 -6.81 -9.56 -15.63
CA TYR A 114 -7.04 -11.00 -15.71
C TYR A 114 -7.17 -11.46 -17.16
N ASN A 115 -6.67 -12.67 -17.43
CA ASN A 115 -6.73 -13.32 -18.75
C ASN A 115 -5.87 -12.66 -19.84
N THR A 116 -4.90 -11.81 -19.46
CA THR A 116 -3.92 -11.26 -20.40
C THR A 116 -2.59 -12.01 -20.33
N THR A 117 -1.81 -11.93 -21.41
CA THR A 117 -0.46 -12.49 -21.43
C THR A 117 0.47 -11.62 -20.58
N LEU A 118 1.13 -12.22 -19.59
CA LEU A 118 2.11 -11.49 -18.78
C LEU A 118 3.33 -11.11 -19.60
N THR A 119 3.56 -9.83 -19.73
CA THR A 119 4.74 -9.23 -20.35
C THR A 119 5.69 -8.63 -19.31
N SER A 120 6.85 -8.15 -19.72
CA SER A 120 7.75 -7.38 -18.85
C SER A 120 7.11 -6.06 -18.39
N ASP A 121 6.16 -5.54 -19.13
CA ASP A 121 5.48 -4.27 -18.89
C ASP A 121 4.51 -4.32 -17.70
N ALA A 122 4.14 -5.54 -17.27
CA ALA A 122 3.40 -5.77 -16.04
C ALA A 122 4.26 -5.75 -14.77
N LEU A 123 5.61 -5.57 -14.89
CA LEU A 123 6.53 -5.55 -13.76
C LEU A 123 6.77 -4.11 -13.27
N PHE A 124 6.46 -3.85 -12.02
CA PHE A 124 6.57 -2.53 -11.39
C PHE A 124 7.50 -2.59 -10.16
N PRO A 125 8.78 -2.19 -10.32
CA PRO A 125 9.71 -2.10 -9.21
C PRO A 125 9.50 -0.81 -8.40
N TRP A 126 9.70 -0.90 -7.10
CA TRP A 126 9.71 0.23 -6.17
C TRP A 126 10.84 0.08 -5.17
N PHE A 127 11.61 1.16 -4.98
CA PHE A 127 12.72 1.21 -4.03
C PHE A 127 12.61 2.46 -3.16
N SER A 128 12.93 2.31 -1.88
CA SER A 128 13.02 3.44 -0.96
C SER A 128 14.26 3.30 -0.10
N PHE A 129 14.88 4.43 0.19
CA PHE A 129 15.98 4.52 1.12
C PHE A 129 15.85 5.77 1.97
N GLY A 130 16.09 5.65 3.28
CA GLY A 130 15.93 6.77 4.18
C GLY A 130 16.68 6.62 5.49
N TYR A 131 16.66 7.71 6.23
CA TYR A 131 17.24 7.82 7.55
C TYR A 131 16.15 8.24 8.54
N MET A 132 16.13 7.61 9.72
CA MET A 132 15.21 7.91 10.79
C MET A 132 15.96 8.05 12.12
N ARG A 133 15.48 8.95 12.95
CA ARG A 133 16.03 9.20 14.29
C ARG A 133 14.93 9.10 15.34
N GLN A 134 15.25 8.48 16.47
CA GLN A 134 14.41 8.53 17.67
C GLN A 134 14.84 9.70 18.55
N SER A 135 13.89 10.44 19.11
CA SER A 135 14.18 11.53 20.04
C SER A 135 14.96 11.05 21.26
N GLN A 136 15.88 11.89 21.70
CA GLN A 136 16.69 11.62 22.91
C GLN A 136 15.87 11.84 24.19
N THR A 137 15.04 12.86 24.19
CA THR A 137 14.22 13.26 25.35
C THR A 137 12.93 12.45 25.44
N ASN A 138 12.30 12.13 24.29
CA ASN A 138 11.05 11.37 24.25
C ASN A 138 11.18 10.17 23.30
N GLN A 139 11.36 8.98 23.87
CA GLN A 139 11.54 7.75 23.12
C GLN A 139 10.31 7.33 22.29
N SER A 140 9.14 7.92 22.57
CA SER A 140 7.91 7.71 21.80
C SER A 140 7.95 8.38 20.43
N ILE A 141 8.86 9.32 20.19
CA ILE A 141 8.95 10.09 18.95
C ILE A 141 10.07 9.56 18.07
N ARG A 142 9.74 9.26 16.81
CA ARG A 142 10.69 8.96 15.74
C ARG A 142 10.33 9.79 14.52
N TRP A 143 11.32 10.32 13.83
CA TRP A 143 11.14 11.08 12.61
C TRP A 143 12.28 10.82 11.63
N GLY A 144 12.02 11.02 10.36
CA GLY A 144 13.01 10.76 9.33
C GLY A 144 12.59 11.25 7.96
N ALA A 145 13.49 11.08 7.01
CA ALA A 145 13.26 11.41 5.62
C ALA A 145 14.03 10.45 4.71
N GLY A 146 13.63 10.41 3.45
CA GLY A 146 14.29 9.61 2.44
C GLY A 146 13.78 9.91 1.05
N ILE A 147 14.13 9.03 0.13
CA ILE A 147 13.72 9.09 -1.28
C ILE A 147 13.07 7.77 -1.69
N ASN A 148 12.05 7.86 -2.52
CA ASN A 148 11.38 6.76 -3.20
C ASN A 148 11.67 6.83 -4.69
N TYR A 149 11.99 5.70 -5.31
CA TYR A 149 11.91 5.50 -6.74
C TYR A 149 10.73 4.58 -7.06
N ASN A 150 9.81 5.03 -7.87
CA ASN A 150 8.68 4.25 -8.35
C ASN A 150 8.09 4.83 -9.64
N ASN A 151 7.19 4.08 -10.24
CA ASN A 151 6.44 4.46 -11.44
C ASN A 151 4.92 4.55 -11.21
N ASP A 152 4.45 4.50 -9.97
CA ASP A 152 3.03 4.50 -9.62
C ASP A 152 2.29 5.80 -10.02
N PHE A 153 3.03 6.88 -10.33
CA PHE A 153 2.47 8.18 -10.73
C PHE A 153 2.50 8.44 -12.23
N GLY A 154 2.54 7.40 -13.05
CA GLY A 154 2.49 7.51 -14.52
C GLY A 154 3.85 7.69 -15.19
N LYS A 155 4.92 7.72 -14.43
CA LYS A 155 6.31 7.75 -14.94
C LYS A 155 7.28 7.36 -13.82
N ASN A 156 8.50 7.03 -14.20
CA ASN A 156 9.57 6.78 -13.25
C ASN A 156 9.95 8.09 -12.54
N VAL A 157 9.74 8.15 -11.24
CA VAL A 157 10.00 9.35 -10.44
C VAL A 157 10.79 9.03 -9.18
N LEU A 158 11.62 10.00 -8.80
CA LEU A 158 12.23 10.07 -7.47
C LEU A 158 11.42 11.06 -6.64
N LEU A 159 10.82 10.58 -5.57
CA LEU A 159 9.98 11.39 -4.68
C LEU A 159 10.57 11.42 -3.28
N PRO A 160 10.73 12.58 -2.65
CA PRO A 160 11.07 12.65 -1.25
C PRO A 160 9.91 12.13 -0.40
N PHE A 161 10.23 11.53 0.75
CA PHE A 161 9.25 11.20 1.77
C PHE A 161 9.71 11.63 3.15
N PHE A 162 8.75 11.87 4.03
CA PHE A 162 8.98 12.17 5.44
C PHE A 162 8.22 11.19 6.30
N ILE A 163 8.89 10.72 7.37
CA ILE A 163 8.27 9.84 8.36
C ILE A 163 8.23 10.56 9.69
N PHE A 164 7.09 10.50 10.34
CA PHE A 164 6.93 10.90 11.72
C PHE A 164 6.09 9.85 12.45
N ASN A 165 6.61 9.31 13.55
CA ASN A 165 5.93 8.33 14.37
C ASN A 165 5.94 8.80 15.82
N TYR A 166 4.77 8.80 16.44
CA TYR A 166 4.59 9.00 17.86
C TYR A 166 3.76 7.84 18.41
N GLU A 167 4.31 7.14 19.40
CA GLU A 167 3.62 5.98 19.98
C GLU A 167 3.71 5.96 21.48
N THR A 168 2.54 5.84 22.12
CA THR A 168 2.35 5.65 23.55
C THR A 168 1.54 4.38 23.79
N GLN A 169 1.27 4.07 25.07
CA GLN A 169 0.39 2.95 25.42
C GLN A 169 -1.06 3.18 24.93
N LYS A 170 -1.51 4.44 24.87
CA LYS A 170 -2.92 4.79 24.54
C LYS A 170 -3.11 5.30 23.11
N MET A 171 -2.06 5.77 22.47
CA MET A 171 -2.17 6.43 21.16
C MET A 171 -0.99 6.10 20.27
N ARG A 172 -1.26 5.98 18.96
CA ARG A 172 -0.27 5.93 17.89
C ARG A 172 -0.61 6.97 16.83
N PHE A 173 0.36 7.79 16.49
CA PHE A 173 0.30 8.65 15.32
C PHE A 173 1.44 8.28 14.37
N ASN A 174 1.11 7.93 13.15
CA ASN A 174 2.09 7.63 12.10
C ASN A 174 1.78 8.52 10.89
N ALA A 175 2.78 9.22 10.40
CA ALA A 175 2.70 9.94 9.14
C ALA A 175 3.86 9.50 8.24
N THR A 176 3.54 9.11 7.02
CA THR A 176 4.49 8.89 5.92
C THR A 176 4.04 9.74 4.76
N LEU A 177 4.57 10.95 4.67
CA LEU A 177 4.15 11.91 3.65
C LEU A 177 4.90 11.66 2.34
N PRO A 178 4.20 11.76 1.18
CA PRO A 178 2.80 12.18 1.03
C PRO A 178 1.77 11.05 1.13
N SER A 179 2.14 9.80 1.39
CA SER A 179 1.30 8.62 1.14
C SER A 179 0.26 8.30 2.22
N SER A 180 0.53 8.59 3.50
CA SER A 180 -0.42 8.22 4.56
C SER A 180 -0.26 8.98 5.86
N ILE A 181 -1.38 9.13 6.58
CA ILE A 181 -1.45 9.61 7.96
C ILE A 181 -2.40 8.68 8.71
N LEU A 182 -1.98 8.20 9.88
CA LEU A 182 -2.77 7.35 10.78
C LEU A 182 -2.75 7.93 12.19
N LEU A 183 -3.93 8.14 12.77
CA LEU A 183 -4.13 8.41 14.18
C LEU A 183 -4.95 7.27 14.77
N LEU A 184 -4.40 6.54 15.72
CA LEU A 184 -5.04 5.39 16.36
C LEU A 184 -5.04 5.59 17.87
N PHE A 185 -6.21 5.43 18.47
CA PHE A 185 -6.42 5.38 19.92
C PHE A 185 -6.65 3.94 20.35
N LYS A 186 -5.93 3.52 21.40
CA LYS A 186 -6.04 2.20 22.03
C LYS A 186 -6.87 2.37 23.30
N GLU A 187 -8.19 2.25 23.18
CA GLU A 187 -9.11 2.42 24.31
C GLU A 187 -8.87 1.35 25.38
N ASN A 188 -8.77 0.10 24.92
CA ASN A 188 -8.47 -1.04 25.78
C ASN A 188 -7.85 -2.17 24.93
N LYS A 189 -7.66 -3.36 25.53
CA LYS A 189 -7.07 -4.53 24.84
C LYS A 189 -7.97 -5.14 23.76
N LYS A 190 -9.22 -4.66 23.60
CA LYS A 190 -10.21 -5.22 22.67
C LYS A 190 -10.74 -4.21 21.66
N LEU A 191 -10.54 -2.90 21.87
CA LEU A 191 -11.12 -1.85 21.06
C LEU A 191 -10.06 -0.78 20.72
N TYR A 192 -9.84 -0.58 19.42
CA TYR A 192 -9.06 0.53 18.87
C TYR A 192 -9.93 1.30 17.89
N TYR A 193 -9.72 2.60 17.79
CA TYR A 193 -10.42 3.45 16.84
C TYR A 193 -9.50 4.61 16.40
N GLY A 194 -9.87 5.29 15.33
CA GLY A 194 -9.05 6.40 14.86
C GLY A 194 -9.42 6.96 13.51
N LEU A 195 -8.48 7.67 12.94
CA LEU A 195 -8.57 8.32 11.64
C LEU A 195 -7.41 7.87 10.75
N ASN A 196 -7.67 7.73 9.46
CA ASN A 196 -6.66 7.37 8.49
C ASN A 196 -6.87 8.16 7.20
N ALA A 197 -5.83 8.80 6.70
CA ALA A 197 -5.80 9.39 5.38
C ALA A 197 -4.77 8.66 4.52
N THR A 198 -5.12 8.35 3.28
CA THR A 198 -4.23 7.64 2.35
C THR A 198 -4.27 8.27 0.96
N LEU A 199 -3.09 8.33 0.33
CA LEU A 199 -2.93 8.61 -1.08
C LEU A 199 -2.28 7.38 -1.72
N THR A 200 -3.01 6.72 -2.61
CA THR A 200 -2.54 5.53 -3.32
C THR A 200 -2.61 5.75 -4.81
N SER A 201 -1.63 5.24 -5.53
CA SER A 201 -1.63 5.15 -6.98
C SER A 201 -1.15 3.77 -7.37
N SER A 202 -1.75 3.19 -8.37
CA SER A 202 -1.33 1.90 -8.95
C SER A 202 -1.56 1.96 -10.46
N ILE A 203 -0.57 1.49 -11.22
CA ILE A 203 -0.67 1.34 -12.67
C ILE A 203 -0.77 -0.14 -12.97
N PHE A 204 -1.68 -0.50 -13.84
CA PHE A 204 -1.92 -1.85 -14.32
C PHE A 204 -1.62 -1.92 -15.81
N ASP A 205 -0.98 -2.99 -16.23
CA ASP A 205 -0.85 -3.36 -17.63
C ASP A 205 -2.19 -3.95 -18.10
N VAL A 206 -2.73 -3.45 -19.22
CA VAL A 206 -4.04 -3.83 -19.71
C VAL A 206 -3.99 -4.04 -21.22
N GLU A 207 -4.73 -5.03 -21.70
CA GLU A 207 -4.92 -5.25 -23.13
C GLU A 207 -6.20 -4.52 -23.57
N ASP A 208 -6.02 -3.37 -24.22
CA ASP A 208 -7.10 -2.58 -24.80
C ASP A 208 -6.63 -1.96 -26.12
N ASN A 209 -7.54 -1.82 -27.11
CA ASN A 209 -7.23 -1.25 -28.41
C ASN A 209 -6.90 0.26 -28.35
N SER A 210 -7.26 0.92 -27.26
CA SER A 210 -7.18 2.37 -27.13
C SER A 210 -6.07 2.82 -26.18
N TYR A 211 -5.66 1.96 -25.22
CA TYR A 211 -4.64 2.27 -24.22
C TYR A 211 -4.00 0.98 -23.68
N GLU A 212 -2.78 1.08 -23.21
CA GLU A 212 -1.98 -0.07 -22.76
C GLU A 212 -1.84 -0.14 -21.23
N LYS A 213 -2.08 1.00 -20.55
CA LYS A 213 -1.98 1.06 -19.09
C LYS A 213 -3.14 1.84 -18.48
N LEU A 214 -3.61 1.36 -17.33
CA LEU A 214 -4.62 2.02 -16.52
C LEU A 214 -4.03 2.41 -15.17
N GLN A 215 -3.99 3.71 -14.88
CA GLN A 215 -3.63 4.23 -13.57
C GLN A 215 -4.89 4.49 -12.75
N ILE A 216 -4.93 3.97 -11.54
CA ILE A 216 -5.96 4.26 -10.53
C ILE A 216 -5.30 5.01 -9.39
N LEU A 217 -5.75 6.25 -9.14
CA LEU A 217 -5.28 7.09 -8.05
C LEU A 217 -6.43 7.40 -7.10
N ASN A 218 -6.25 7.10 -5.82
CA ASN A 218 -7.25 7.34 -4.78
C ASN A 218 -6.63 8.14 -3.63
N ALA A 219 -7.31 9.22 -3.21
CA ALA A 219 -7.04 9.93 -1.98
C ALA A 219 -8.24 9.77 -1.05
N ASN A 220 -8.08 9.02 0.01
CA ASN A 220 -9.16 8.62 0.91
C ASN A 220 -8.95 9.16 2.32
N PHE A 221 -10.04 9.46 2.98
CA PHE A 221 -10.09 9.78 4.40
C PHE A 221 -11.11 8.88 5.10
N PHE A 222 -10.67 8.18 6.15
CA PHE A 222 -11.46 7.20 6.89
C PHE A 222 -11.52 7.54 8.38
N ALA A 223 -12.66 7.32 8.99
CA ALA A 223 -12.73 6.93 10.39
C ALA A 223 -12.69 5.40 10.46
N PHE A 224 -12.09 4.82 11.49
CA PHE A 224 -12.06 3.37 11.62
C PHE A 224 -12.22 2.88 13.05
N THR A 225 -12.69 1.65 13.17
CA THR A 225 -12.79 0.93 14.44
C THR A 225 -12.26 -0.49 14.24
N GLN A 226 -11.43 -0.96 15.18
CA GLN A 226 -10.92 -2.33 15.25
C GLN A 226 -11.44 -2.98 16.54
N ILE A 227 -12.08 -4.13 16.42
CA ILE A 227 -12.62 -4.88 17.51
C ILE A 227 -11.96 -6.26 17.56
N LYS A 228 -11.44 -6.64 18.71
CA LYS A 228 -10.88 -7.97 18.93
C LYS A 228 -12.02 -8.98 19.04
N LEU A 229 -12.08 -9.91 18.09
CA LEU A 229 -13.08 -10.99 18.09
C LEU A 229 -12.69 -12.10 19.07
N PHE A 230 -11.52 -12.69 18.85
CA PHE A 230 -10.95 -13.73 19.73
C PHE A 230 -9.43 -13.85 19.53
N ASN A 231 -8.71 -14.28 20.57
CA ASN A 231 -7.24 -14.46 20.56
C ASN A 231 -6.50 -13.32 19.84
N LYS A 232 -6.07 -13.59 18.62
CA LYS A 232 -5.28 -12.70 17.77
C LYS A 232 -6.06 -12.16 16.57
N LEU A 233 -7.33 -12.54 16.42
CA LEU A 233 -8.19 -12.12 15.33
C LEU A 233 -8.94 -10.85 15.69
N TRP A 234 -8.89 -9.88 14.78
CA TRP A 234 -9.56 -8.59 14.90
C TRP A 234 -10.41 -8.35 13.66
N PHE A 235 -11.52 -7.67 13.84
CA PHE A 235 -12.33 -7.13 12.75
C PHE A 235 -12.13 -5.61 12.69
N GLU A 236 -12.01 -5.08 11.49
CA GLU A 236 -11.89 -3.64 11.23
C GLU A 236 -12.98 -3.20 10.27
N VAL A 237 -13.56 -2.03 10.54
CA VAL A 237 -14.45 -1.32 9.65
C VAL A 237 -13.98 0.13 9.51
N LYS A 238 -13.97 0.64 8.27
CA LYS A 238 -13.51 1.99 7.90
C LYS A 238 -14.52 2.63 6.96
N PRO A 239 -15.56 3.29 7.45
CA PRO A 239 -16.31 4.24 6.66
C PRO A 239 -15.48 5.47 6.35
N GLY A 240 -15.65 6.03 5.16
CA GLY A 240 -14.87 7.18 4.73
C GLY A 240 -15.39 7.87 3.48
N ILE A 241 -14.61 8.82 3.03
CA ILE A 241 -14.83 9.56 1.80
C ILE A 241 -13.59 9.49 0.91
N THR A 242 -13.81 9.36 -0.38
CA THR A 242 -12.77 9.53 -1.39
C THR A 242 -12.75 11.00 -1.79
N LEU A 243 -11.69 11.71 -1.44
CA LEU A 243 -11.52 13.13 -1.79
C LEU A 243 -11.09 13.32 -3.25
N ARG A 244 -10.41 12.32 -3.78
CA ARG A 244 -9.97 12.29 -5.17
C ARG A 244 -9.89 10.85 -5.64
N ARG A 245 -10.50 10.57 -6.79
CA ARG A 245 -10.39 9.31 -7.52
C ARG A 245 -10.19 9.61 -8.99
N ASN A 246 -9.06 9.15 -9.55
CA ASN A 246 -8.75 9.34 -10.96
C ASN A 246 -8.53 8.00 -11.62
N PHE A 247 -9.02 7.88 -12.85
CA PHE A 247 -8.72 6.81 -13.79
C PHE A 247 -8.00 7.43 -14.98
N ASN A 248 -6.69 7.24 -15.10
CA ASN A 248 -5.90 7.78 -16.19
C ASN A 248 -5.55 6.65 -17.16
N PHE A 249 -5.94 6.79 -18.41
CA PHE A 249 -5.59 5.90 -19.49
C PHE A 249 -4.25 6.34 -20.09
N LEU A 250 -3.28 5.44 -20.15
CA LEU A 250 -1.91 5.75 -20.51
C LEU A 250 -1.45 4.88 -21.67
N GLN A 251 -0.52 5.40 -22.47
CA GLN A 251 0.28 4.64 -23.42
C GLN A 251 1.39 3.86 -22.68
N ASN A 252 2.09 2.99 -23.40
CA ASN A 252 3.17 2.16 -22.82
C ASN A 252 4.34 2.99 -22.24
N ASN A 253 4.61 4.13 -22.85
CA ASN A 253 5.61 5.10 -22.37
C ASN A 253 5.13 5.96 -21.18
N PHE A 254 3.96 5.64 -20.60
CA PHE A 254 3.28 6.36 -19.52
C PHE A 254 2.78 7.77 -19.90
N GLU A 255 2.69 8.11 -21.16
CA GLU A 255 2.05 9.34 -21.58
C GLU A 255 0.53 9.23 -21.49
N PRO A 256 -0.16 10.23 -20.89
CA PRO A 256 -1.62 10.21 -20.81
C PRO A 256 -2.22 10.39 -22.21
N LEU A 257 -3.24 9.58 -22.52
CA LEU A 257 -4.01 9.72 -23.77
C LEU A 257 -4.79 11.03 -23.83
N ASN A 258 -5.16 11.57 -22.68
CA ASN A 258 -5.81 12.87 -22.56
C ASN A 258 -5.14 13.67 -21.44
N ALA A 259 -4.55 14.81 -21.77
CA ALA A 259 -3.88 15.70 -20.81
C ALA A 259 -4.83 16.39 -19.82
N ASP A 260 -6.15 16.21 -19.98
CA ASP A 260 -7.18 16.91 -19.22
C ASP A 260 -7.48 16.25 -17.87
N SER A 261 -7.75 17.10 -16.87
CA SER A 261 -8.29 16.75 -15.54
C SER A 261 -9.67 16.06 -15.55
N LYS A 262 -10.18 15.71 -16.72
CA LYS A 262 -11.51 15.15 -16.97
C LYS A 262 -11.70 13.73 -16.42
N ASN A 263 -10.62 13.02 -16.14
CA ASN A 263 -10.66 11.67 -15.57
C ASN A 263 -10.79 11.65 -14.04
N ARG A 264 -10.92 12.82 -13.40
CA ARG A 264 -11.19 12.93 -11.98
C ARG A 264 -12.68 12.74 -11.72
N LEU A 265 -13.01 11.75 -10.89
CA LEU A 265 -14.36 11.54 -10.41
C LEU A 265 -14.67 12.42 -9.20
N ASP A 266 -15.95 12.70 -8.99
CA ASP A 266 -16.43 13.45 -7.84
C ASP A 266 -16.14 12.71 -6.51
N PRO A 267 -15.92 13.45 -5.42
CA PRO A 267 -15.81 12.86 -4.10
C PRO A 267 -17.03 12.01 -3.76
N ASN A 268 -16.81 10.83 -3.19
CA ASN A 268 -17.90 9.94 -2.85
C ASN A 268 -17.54 9.04 -1.65
N PHE A 269 -18.54 8.30 -1.17
CA PHE A 269 -18.43 7.38 -0.07
C PHE A 269 -17.51 6.20 -0.41
N VAL A 270 -16.73 5.78 0.58
CA VAL A 270 -15.92 4.57 0.54
C VAL A 270 -16.06 3.80 1.84
N LEU A 271 -16.19 2.49 1.75
CA LEU A 271 -16.26 1.59 2.90
C LEU A 271 -15.22 0.50 2.78
N THR A 272 -14.39 0.34 3.79
CA THR A 272 -13.49 -0.82 3.91
C THR A 272 -13.89 -1.64 5.12
N SER A 273 -13.91 -2.95 4.99
CA SER A 273 -14.09 -3.88 6.11
C SER A 273 -13.16 -5.08 5.96
N GLY A 274 -12.74 -5.67 7.05
CA GLY A 274 -11.85 -6.82 6.95
C GLY A 274 -11.38 -7.42 8.27
N LEU A 275 -10.52 -8.40 8.13
CA LEU A 275 -9.95 -9.17 9.21
C LEU A 275 -8.45 -8.91 9.33
N LEU A 276 -7.99 -8.85 10.57
CA LEU A 276 -6.58 -8.67 10.93
C LEU A 276 -6.18 -9.80 11.87
N TYR A 277 -5.17 -10.56 11.53
CA TYR A 277 -4.54 -11.51 12.45
C TYR A 277 -3.28 -10.85 13.00
N LYS A 278 -3.29 -10.46 14.29
CA LYS A 278 -2.19 -9.79 14.97
C LYS A 278 -1.33 -10.79 15.74
N ILE A 279 -0.02 -10.54 15.77
CA ILE A 279 0.91 -11.26 16.65
C ILE A 279 1.19 -10.34 17.84
N ASN A 280 0.92 -10.84 19.01
CA ASN A 280 1.33 -10.15 20.25
C ASN A 280 2.80 -10.43 20.54
#